data_5602425ce94dddb9a4cc754d0b766c14
#
_entry.id   5602425ce94dddb9a4cc754d0b766c14
#
_cell.length_a   1.000
_cell.length_b   1.000
_cell.length_c   1.000
_cell.angle_alpha   90.00
_cell.angle_beta   90.00
_cell.angle_gamma   90.00
#
_symmetry.space_group_name_H-M   'P 1'
#
loop_
_entity.id
_entity.type
_entity.pdbx_description
1 polymer ?
#
loop_
_entity_poly.entity_id
_entity_poly.type
_entity_poly.pdbx_seq_one_letter_code
_entity_poly.pdbx_strand_id
1 'polypeptide(L)'
;MNQIKIFDTTLRDGEQSPGCSMNLKEKIEVAKCLERLKVDVIEAGFAISSPGDFESVKTIAETVRDCSVASLARATQKDIDCAWEAVKNAADPRIHVFLATSPLHMEYKLKMTPEQVLARTAEMVKYAKQYTSNIEFSCEDATRSDTDFLIQVVNAAVKNGATVINLPDTVGYTTPDEMRKLIEDVMAGVENSDKVEFSVHCHNDLGMAVANSLAGVLGGARQIECTINGLGERAGNTAMEEVVMAMRTRPDIFGNTPCRIDTTQIARASKTVYNIIAQSAPLTKPIVGVNAFRHESGIHQHGVLANKKTYEILTPESVGIRMDNIVLGKHSGKHAFAARLKEMGYELPDEELARCFEEFKVLCDKKKNVTDQDILAIVTHSTTTDDAEVDGYKLMWFAVHTSNMTTSTSVVRLELDGQQFEAVCSGDGPVDAAFEAIDQIIRPVEHSFDLYRINSISPGKDTMGDVSVKLSCDNRTFSGRGLHTNIVEASVRAYISAMNKLRAYAARRAKGEV
;
A
#
# COMPACT_ATOMS: atom_id res chain seq x y z
N MET A 1 -10.80 -16.56 24.17
CA MET A 1 -9.55 -16.44 23.41
C MET A 1 -9.21 -14.95 23.34
N ASN A 2 -7.96 -14.58 23.50
CA ASN A 2 -7.54 -13.19 23.29
C ASN A 2 -7.70 -12.83 21.82
N GLN A 3 -8.06 -11.59 21.56
CA GLN A 3 -8.21 -11.04 20.22
C GLN A 3 -6.88 -11.16 19.44
N ILE A 4 -6.95 -11.44 18.13
CA ILE A 4 -5.79 -11.47 17.26
C ILE A 4 -5.57 -10.04 16.74
N LYS A 5 -4.38 -9.53 16.95
CA LYS A 5 -3.98 -8.21 16.46
C LYS A 5 -3.54 -8.27 15.01
N ILE A 6 -3.89 -7.25 14.26
CA ILE A 6 -3.44 -7.04 12.88
C ILE A 6 -2.40 -5.93 12.88
N PHE A 7 -1.18 -6.33 12.56
CA PHE A 7 -0.04 -5.44 12.34
C PHE A 7 0.12 -5.25 10.83
N ASP A 8 -0.15 -4.05 10.36
CA ASP A 8 -0.03 -3.75 8.93
C ASP A 8 1.35 -3.16 8.60
N THR A 9 2.07 -3.80 7.69
CA THR A 9 3.39 -3.36 7.21
C THR A 9 3.36 -2.89 5.74
N THR A 10 2.21 -2.50 5.21
CA THR A 10 2.08 -1.98 3.84
C THR A 10 3.03 -0.80 3.59
N LEU A 11 3.19 0.09 4.58
CA LEU A 11 4.03 1.30 4.49
C LEU A 11 5.52 1.05 4.76
N ARG A 12 5.92 -0.19 5.09
CA ARG A 12 7.32 -0.57 5.26
C ARG A 12 7.71 -1.67 4.27
N ASP A 13 7.27 -2.92 4.49
CA ASP A 13 7.61 -4.08 3.65
C ASP A 13 6.86 -4.02 2.31
N GLY A 14 5.58 -3.63 2.35
CA GLY A 14 4.78 -3.45 1.14
C GLY A 14 5.38 -2.44 0.18
N GLU A 15 5.85 -1.31 0.69
CA GLU A 15 6.48 -0.24 -0.09
C GLU A 15 7.85 -0.65 -0.69
N GLN A 16 8.55 -1.59 -0.06
CA GLN A 16 9.85 -2.07 -0.54
C GLN A 16 9.73 -2.92 -1.79
N SER A 17 8.52 -3.37 -2.14
CA SER A 17 8.28 -4.08 -3.41
C SER A 17 8.60 -3.17 -4.61
N PRO A 18 9.32 -3.66 -5.63
CA PRO A 18 9.62 -2.87 -6.81
C PRO A 18 8.36 -2.27 -7.45
N GLY A 19 8.36 -0.96 -7.65
CA GLY A 19 7.23 -0.21 -8.22
C GLY A 19 6.12 0.17 -7.24
N CYS A 20 6.29 -0.10 -5.93
CA CYS A 20 5.31 0.22 -4.89
C CYS A 20 5.73 1.41 -3.99
N SER A 21 6.80 2.12 -4.31
CA SER A 21 7.26 3.29 -3.55
C SER A 21 6.20 4.39 -3.52
N MET A 22 6.02 5.00 -2.35
CA MET A 22 5.01 6.01 -2.09
C MET A 22 5.66 7.31 -1.62
N ASN A 23 5.10 8.45 -2.02
CA ASN A 23 5.48 9.75 -1.45
C ASN A 23 4.79 9.98 -0.09
N LEU A 24 5.19 11.04 0.62
CA LEU A 24 4.67 11.36 1.96
C LEU A 24 3.13 11.49 1.99
N LYS A 25 2.52 12.14 1.01
CA LYS A 25 1.05 12.32 0.96
C LYS A 25 0.34 10.99 0.76
N GLU A 26 0.87 10.17 -0.13
CA GLU A 26 0.36 8.82 -0.40
C GLU A 26 0.47 7.94 0.86
N LYS A 27 1.60 7.99 1.58
CA LYS A 27 1.79 7.28 2.85
C LYS A 27 0.77 7.72 3.92
N ILE A 28 0.50 9.01 4.03
CA ILE A 28 -0.52 9.55 4.97
C ILE A 28 -1.92 9.07 4.58
N GLU A 29 -2.25 9.02 3.28
CA GLU A 29 -3.54 8.52 2.81
C GLU A 29 -3.73 7.04 3.16
N VAL A 30 -2.70 6.21 2.91
CA VAL A 30 -2.71 4.80 3.29
C VAL A 30 -2.82 4.66 4.82
N ALA A 31 -2.05 5.41 5.61
CA ALA A 31 -2.11 5.37 7.07
C ALA A 31 -3.51 5.68 7.61
N LYS A 32 -4.17 6.73 7.08
CA LYS A 32 -5.56 7.05 7.40
C LYS A 32 -6.55 5.95 6.97
N CYS A 33 -6.25 5.26 5.88
CA CYS A 33 -7.05 4.14 5.41
C CYS A 33 -6.93 2.95 6.36
N LEU A 34 -5.72 2.64 6.82
CA LEU A 34 -5.43 1.59 7.80
C LEU A 34 -6.07 1.89 9.17
N GLU A 35 -6.02 3.15 9.61
CA GLU A 35 -6.71 3.59 10.84
C GLU A 35 -8.23 3.38 10.76
N ARG A 36 -8.86 3.72 9.61
CA ARG A 36 -10.30 3.46 9.36
C ARG A 36 -10.62 1.97 9.31
N LEU A 37 -9.72 1.14 8.81
CA LEU A 37 -9.81 -0.32 8.86
C LEU A 37 -9.73 -0.85 10.30
N LYS A 38 -9.28 -0.03 11.24
CA LYS A 38 -9.04 -0.40 12.64
C LYS A 38 -7.96 -1.47 12.77
N VAL A 39 -6.85 -1.33 12.07
CA VAL A 39 -5.66 -2.14 12.36
C VAL A 39 -5.16 -1.85 13.78
N ASP A 40 -4.48 -2.82 14.39
CA ASP A 40 -3.95 -2.63 15.75
C ASP A 40 -2.61 -1.89 15.76
N VAL A 41 -1.80 -2.14 14.73
CA VAL A 41 -0.48 -1.50 14.55
C VAL A 41 -0.27 -1.14 13.08
N ILE A 42 0.31 0.04 12.84
CA ILE A 42 0.83 0.46 11.53
C ILE A 42 2.35 0.54 11.63
N GLU A 43 3.07 -0.29 10.87
CA GLU A 43 4.50 -0.09 10.67
C GLU A 43 4.71 0.98 9.61
N ALA A 44 5.03 2.18 10.06
CA ALA A 44 5.03 3.38 9.24
C ALA A 44 6.26 3.51 8.33
N GLY A 45 7.30 2.69 8.56
CA GLY A 45 8.50 2.68 7.75
C GLY A 45 9.77 2.31 8.51
N PHE A 46 10.91 2.57 7.87
CA PHE A 46 12.25 2.38 8.43
C PHE A 46 12.95 3.75 8.53
N ALA A 47 12.73 4.45 9.65
CA ALA A 47 13.08 5.86 9.82
C ALA A 47 14.55 6.21 9.52
N ILE A 48 15.48 5.27 9.77
CA ILE A 48 16.92 5.50 9.56
C ILE A 48 17.34 5.42 8.09
N SER A 49 16.50 4.90 7.18
CA SER A 49 16.86 4.65 5.79
C SER A 49 17.13 5.94 5.02
N SER A 50 16.34 6.99 5.26
CA SER A 50 16.53 8.31 4.66
C SER A 50 15.86 9.42 5.49
N PRO A 51 16.25 10.70 5.28
CA PRO A 51 15.52 11.84 5.87
C PRO A 51 14.03 11.87 5.48
N GLY A 52 13.68 11.45 4.26
CA GLY A 52 12.29 11.38 3.79
C GLY A 52 11.49 10.30 4.51
N ASP A 53 12.10 9.13 4.77
CA ASP A 53 11.45 8.07 5.55
C ASP A 53 11.28 8.48 7.01
N PHE A 54 12.27 9.14 7.60
CA PHE A 54 12.14 9.71 8.95
C PHE A 54 10.95 10.67 9.04
N GLU A 55 10.83 11.62 8.13
CA GLU A 55 9.74 12.59 8.10
C GLU A 55 8.39 11.91 7.86
N SER A 56 8.35 10.87 7.03
CA SER A 56 7.14 10.09 6.77
C SER A 56 6.66 9.37 8.02
N VAL A 57 7.54 8.63 8.70
CA VAL A 57 7.21 7.92 9.94
C VAL A 57 6.73 8.90 11.00
N LYS A 58 7.44 10.03 11.17
CA LYS A 58 7.09 11.08 12.13
C LYS A 58 5.70 11.68 11.84
N THR A 59 5.44 12.05 10.59
CA THR A 59 4.16 12.64 10.21
C THR A 59 3.00 11.65 10.41
N ILE A 60 3.19 10.37 10.10
CA ILE A 60 2.21 9.32 10.35
C ILE A 60 1.96 9.18 11.86
N ALA A 61 3.03 9.12 12.67
CA ALA A 61 2.93 9.03 14.13
C ALA A 61 2.18 10.21 14.76
N GLU A 62 2.30 11.40 14.18
CA GLU A 62 1.57 12.59 14.61
C GLU A 62 0.12 12.64 14.10
N THR A 63 -0.21 11.92 13.03
CA THR A 63 -1.52 11.95 12.37
C THR A 63 -2.47 10.86 12.89
N VAL A 64 -1.97 9.64 13.05
CA VAL A 64 -2.76 8.46 13.47
C VAL A 64 -2.92 8.45 14.98
N ARG A 65 -4.14 8.14 15.48
CA ARG A 65 -4.47 8.18 16.92
C ARG A 65 -5.14 6.92 17.47
N ASP A 66 -5.74 6.10 16.60
CA ASP A 66 -6.56 4.95 17.03
C ASP A 66 -5.82 3.60 17.03
N CYS A 67 -4.53 3.59 16.69
CA CYS A 67 -3.69 2.39 16.72
C CYS A 67 -2.24 2.73 17.07
N SER A 68 -1.45 1.69 17.39
CA SER A 68 -0.01 1.83 17.58
C SER A 68 0.67 2.20 16.27
N VAL A 69 1.72 3.03 16.33
CA VAL A 69 2.60 3.31 15.20
C VAL A 69 4.00 2.79 15.51
N ALA A 70 4.48 1.89 14.65
CA ALA A 70 5.78 1.26 14.78
C ALA A 70 6.78 1.81 13.76
N SER A 71 8.04 1.84 14.13
CA SER A 71 9.17 2.02 13.21
C SER A 71 10.15 0.86 13.35
N LEU A 72 10.55 0.30 12.20
CA LEU A 72 11.57 -0.73 12.15
C LEU A 72 12.93 -0.17 12.57
N ALA A 73 13.73 -0.98 13.26
CA ALA A 73 15.09 -0.66 13.70
C ALA A 73 15.98 -1.90 13.70
N ARG A 74 17.14 -1.81 13.09
CA ARG A 74 18.17 -2.84 13.31
C ARG A 74 18.59 -2.82 14.77
N ALA A 75 19.10 -3.93 15.27
CA ALA A 75 19.62 -4.05 16.63
C ALA A 75 20.92 -3.22 16.82
N THR A 76 20.81 -1.90 16.68
CA THR A 76 21.86 -0.89 16.94
C THR A 76 21.26 0.32 17.65
N GLN A 77 22.01 0.95 18.54
CA GLN A 77 21.55 2.14 19.26
C GLN A 77 21.10 3.25 18.31
N LYS A 78 21.89 3.53 17.27
CA LYS A 78 21.59 4.59 16.29
C LYS A 78 20.23 4.38 15.60
N ASP A 79 19.89 3.15 15.21
CA ASP A 79 18.62 2.84 14.57
C ASP A 79 17.46 2.97 15.54
N ILE A 80 17.64 2.49 16.79
CA ILE A 80 16.65 2.56 17.87
C ILE A 80 16.36 4.01 18.23
N ASP A 81 17.40 4.85 18.36
CA ASP A 81 17.27 6.28 18.64
C ASP A 81 16.48 6.97 17.52
N CYS A 82 16.82 6.68 16.26
CA CYS A 82 16.14 7.24 15.10
C CYS A 82 14.66 6.81 15.05
N ALA A 83 14.37 5.53 15.29
CA ALA A 83 13.02 5.01 15.34
C ALA A 83 12.20 5.69 16.44
N TRP A 84 12.78 5.81 17.66
CA TRP A 84 12.12 6.49 18.76
C TRP A 84 11.80 7.96 18.44
N GLU A 85 12.78 8.71 17.95
CA GLU A 85 12.58 10.12 17.61
C GLU A 85 11.48 10.32 16.59
N ALA A 86 11.30 9.37 15.66
CA ALA A 86 10.24 9.41 14.68
C ALA A 86 8.86 9.05 15.25
N VAL A 87 8.76 8.07 16.18
CA VAL A 87 7.46 7.60 16.68
C VAL A 87 7.03 8.18 18.03
N LYS A 88 7.89 8.87 18.76
CA LYS A 88 7.64 9.32 20.16
C LYS A 88 6.36 10.14 20.36
N ASN A 89 5.86 10.79 19.32
CA ASN A 89 4.64 11.58 19.34
C ASN A 89 3.38 10.78 18.94
N ALA A 90 3.51 9.48 18.63
CA ALA A 90 2.36 8.62 18.38
C ALA A 90 1.47 8.50 19.64
N ALA A 91 0.21 8.12 19.44
CA ALA A 91 -0.69 7.84 20.56
C ALA A 91 -0.22 6.62 21.38
N ASP A 92 0.32 5.60 20.69
CA ASP A 92 0.96 4.42 21.26
C ASP A 92 2.20 4.07 20.42
N PRO A 93 3.41 4.58 20.78
CA PRO A 93 4.63 4.38 20.02
C PRO A 93 5.19 2.97 20.23
N ARG A 94 5.54 2.26 19.15
CA ARG A 94 6.23 0.98 19.17
C ARG A 94 7.59 1.07 18.49
N ILE A 95 8.60 0.48 19.10
CA ILE A 95 9.90 0.24 18.46
C ILE A 95 9.94 -1.24 18.05
N HIS A 96 10.12 -1.48 16.75
CA HIS A 96 10.25 -2.82 16.19
C HIS A 96 11.71 -3.12 15.88
N VAL A 97 12.37 -3.85 16.78
CA VAL A 97 13.78 -4.23 16.66
C VAL A 97 13.89 -5.59 15.98
N PHE A 98 14.81 -5.75 15.04
CA PHE A 98 15.06 -7.05 14.43
C PHE A 98 16.53 -7.43 14.40
N LEU A 99 16.80 -8.72 14.49
CA LEU A 99 18.11 -9.32 14.31
C LEU A 99 17.93 -10.74 13.76
N ALA A 100 18.76 -11.11 12.78
CA ALA A 100 18.68 -12.45 12.17
C ALA A 100 19.23 -13.52 13.11
N THR A 101 18.59 -14.69 13.08
CA THR A 101 18.88 -15.82 13.98
C THR A 101 19.27 -17.10 13.24
N SER A 102 19.11 -17.16 11.91
CA SER A 102 19.49 -18.34 11.14
C SER A 102 21.00 -18.44 10.96
N PRO A 103 21.56 -19.65 10.89
CA PRO A 103 22.99 -19.87 10.63
C PRO A 103 23.49 -19.15 9.37
N LEU A 104 22.70 -19.19 8.30
CA LEU A 104 23.03 -18.52 7.03
C LEU A 104 23.18 -17.00 7.20
N HIS A 105 22.24 -16.36 7.89
CA HIS A 105 22.31 -14.92 8.09
C HIS A 105 23.40 -14.53 9.10
N MET A 106 23.62 -15.33 10.14
CA MET A 106 24.71 -15.10 11.07
C MET A 106 26.07 -15.15 10.39
N GLU A 107 26.30 -16.13 9.51
CA GLU A 107 27.57 -16.30 8.80
C GLU A 107 27.78 -15.24 7.71
N TYR A 108 26.82 -15.08 6.79
CA TYR A 108 27.05 -14.30 5.56
C TYR A 108 26.62 -12.84 5.68
N LYS A 109 25.56 -12.53 6.43
CA LYS A 109 24.99 -11.18 6.56
C LYS A 109 25.54 -10.44 7.79
N LEU A 110 25.42 -11.05 8.95
CA LEU A 110 25.80 -10.40 10.22
C LEU A 110 27.29 -10.55 10.52
N LYS A 111 27.93 -11.64 10.11
CA LYS A 111 29.29 -12.05 10.47
C LYS A 111 29.46 -12.08 12.00
N MET A 112 28.49 -12.68 12.69
CA MET A 112 28.40 -12.80 14.12
C MET A 112 28.28 -14.26 14.54
N THR A 113 28.86 -14.59 15.71
CA THR A 113 28.64 -15.90 16.34
C THR A 113 27.26 -15.93 17.03
N PRO A 114 26.69 -17.12 17.34
CA PRO A 114 25.46 -17.24 18.11
C PRO A 114 25.50 -16.48 19.44
N GLU A 115 26.63 -16.53 20.15
CA GLU A 115 26.81 -15.83 21.44
C GLU A 115 26.76 -14.30 21.25
N GLN A 116 27.33 -13.80 20.16
CA GLN A 116 27.29 -12.37 19.83
C GLN A 116 25.86 -11.93 19.47
N VAL A 117 25.08 -12.74 18.75
CA VAL A 117 23.67 -12.47 18.43
C VAL A 117 22.86 -12.45 19.70
N LEU A 118 23.05 -13.41 20.60
CA LEU A 118 22.35 -13.48 21.88
C LEU A 118 22.65 -12.24 22.76
N ALA A 119 23.93 -11.88 22.88
CA ALA A 119 24.36 -10.70 23.63
C ALA A 119 23.79 -9.40 23.02
N ARG A 120 23.81 -9.27 21.68
CA ARG A 120 23.27 -8.12 20.96
C ARG A 120 21.76 -7.98 21.13
N THR A 121 21.02 -9.09 21.09
CA THR A 121 19.58 -9.12 21.35
C THR A 121 19.27 -8.57 22.75
N ALA A 122 19.94 -9.11 23.79
CA ALA A 122 19.73 -8.67 25.16
C ALA A 122 20.06 -7.17 25.36
N GLU A 123 21.20 -6.73 24.82
CA GLU A 123 21.65 -5.34 24.92
C GLU A 123 20.69 -4.36 24.23
N MET A 124 20.28 -4.65 22.98
CA MET A 124 19.51 -3.70 22.17
C MET A 124 18.04 -3.66 22.57
N VAL A 125 17.44 -4.77 22.97
CA VAL A 125 16.08 -4.77 23.54
C VAL A 125 16.06 -4.00 24.87
N LYS A 126 17.04 -4.23 25.76
CA LYS A 126 17.18 -3.45 26.98
C LYS A 126 17.38 -1.96 26.70
N TYR A 127 18.11 -1.62 25.64
CA TYR A 127 18.30 -0.24 25.21
C TYR A 127 16.99 0.38 24.72
N ALA A 128 16.24 -0.29 23.87
CA ALA A 128 14.94 0.18 23.39
C ALA A 128 13.93 0.38 24.52
N LYS A 129 14.00 -0.47 25.58
CA LYS A 129 13.15 -0.38 26.78
C LYS A 129 13.26 0.93 27.53
N GLN A 130 14.34 1.70 27.34
CA GLN A 130 14.51 3.01 27.96
C GLN A 130 13.52 4.05 27.42
N TYR A 131 13.03 3.86 26.20
CA TYR A 131 12.15 4.79 25.49
C TYR A 131 10.67 4.45 25.65
N THR A 132 10.30 3.19 25.48
CA THR A 132 8.91 2.73 25.55
C THR A 132 8.81 1.33 26.15
N SER A 133 7.63 0.99 26.66
CA SER A 133 7.32 -0.39 27.06
C SER A 133 6.79 -1.24 25.90
N ASN A 134 6.37 -0.64 24.79
CA ASN A 134 5.82 -1.32 23.63
C ASN A 134 6.96 -1.66 22.66
N ILE A 135 7.57 -2.84 22.84
CA ILE A 135 8.74 -3.28 22.05
C ILE A 135 8.40 -4.60 21.38
N GLU A 136 8.52 -4.62 20.08
CA GLU A 136 8.49 -5.82 19.27
C GLU A 136 9.91 -6.24 18.90
N PHE A 137 10.21 -7.52 19.00
CA PHE A 137 11.47 -8.10 18.57
C PHE A 137 11.22 -9.20 17.53
N SER A 138 11.78 -9.02 16.33
CA SER A 138 11.73 -10.00 15.25
C SER A 138 13.01 -10.82 15.17
N CYS A 139 12.87 -12.13 15.26
CA CYS A 139 13.92 -13.10 14.98
C CYS A 139 14.00 -13.32 13.46
N GLU A 140 14.64 -12.41 12.71
CA GLU A 140 14.70 -12.51 11.25
C GLU A 140 15.18 -13.90 10.80
N ASP A 141 14.46 -14.49 9.82
CA ASP A 141 14.71 -15.84 9.30
C ASP A 141 14.49 -16.96 10.35
N ALA A 142 13.48 -16.77 11.21
CA ALA A 142 13.16 -17.68 12.30
C ALA A 142 12.89 -19.11 11.82
N THR A 143 12.21 -19.26 10.68
CA THR A 143 11.84 -20.59 10.13
C THR A 143 13.03 -21.42 9.66
N ARG A 144 14.21 -20.82 9.47
CA ARG A 144 15.47 -21.50 9.13
C ARG A 144 16.49 -21.47 10.27
N SER A 145 16.08 -21.02 11.45
CA SER A 145 16.91 -21.00 12.65
C SER A 145 16.85 -22.36 13.37
N ASP A 146 17.93 -22.68 14.09
CA ASP A 146 17.89 -23.78 15.06
C ASP A 146 16.89 -23.44 16.17
N THR A 147 15.98 -24.35 16.46
CA THR A 147 14.85 -24.08 17.40
C THR A 147 15.36 -23.82 18.83
N ASP A 148 16.36 -24.55 19.31
CA ASP A 148 16.90 -24.38 20.65
C ASP A 148 17.63 -23.02 20.79
N PHE A 149 18.36 -22.62 19.75
CA PHE A 149 18.97 -21.31 19.69
C PHE A 149 17.92 -20.20 19.60
N LEU A 150 16.87 -20.37 18.78
CA LEU A 150 15.77 -19.42 18.67
C LEU A 150 15.10 -19.19 20.02
N ILE A 151 14.82 -20.25 20.78
CA ILE A 151 14.26 -20.19 22.15
C ILE A 151 15.18 -19.37 23.07
N GLN A 152 16.51 -19.55 22.99
CA GLN A 152 17.47 -18.77 23.78
C GLN A 152 17.39 -17.27 23.44
N VAL A 153 17.34 -16.93 22.13
CA VAL A 153 17.24 -15.55 21.66
C VAL A 153 15.92 -14.91 22.13
N VAL A 154 14.81 -15.64 22.01
CA VAL A 154 13.49 -15.15 22.46
C VAL A 154 13.48 -14.93 23.95
N ASN A 155 13.99 -15.88 24.77
CA ASN A 155 14.12 -15.70 26.22
C ASN A 155 14.98 -14.47 26.57
N ALA A 156 16.08 -14.23 25.84
CA ALA A 156 16.90 -13.04 26.04
C ALA A 156 16.12 -11.75 25.71
N ALA A 157 15.35 -11.72 24.63
CA ALA A 157 14.54 -10.57 24.25
C ALA A 157 13.45 -10.29 25.31
N VAL A 158 12.69 -11.30 25.72
CA VAL A 158 11.62 -11.21 26.72
C VAL A 158 12.16 -10.73 28.06
N LYS A 159 13.24 -11.34 28.56
CA LYS A 159 13.89 -10.95 29.82
C LYS A 159 14.36 -9.51 29.84
N ASN A 160 14.71 -8.95 28.68
CA ASN A 160 15.17 -7.57 28.54
C ASN A 160 14.09 -6.56 28.14
N GLY A 161 12.83 -7.02 27.98
CA GLY A 161 11.67 -6.15 27.91
C GLY A 161 10.90 -6.13 26.61
N ALA A 162 11.14 -7.07 25.69
CA ALA A 162 10.27 -7.26 24.55
C ALA A 162 8.87 -7.73 25.04
N THR A 163 7.83 -7.12 24.50
CA THR A 163 6.43 -7.43 24.81
C THR A 163 5.75 -8.19 23.68
N VAL A 164 6.32 -8.12 22.48
CA VAL A 164 5.90 -8.87 21.31
C VAL A 164 7.12 -9.55 20.70
N ILE A 165 6.99 -10.83 20.36
CA ILE A 165 8.00 -11.62 19.67
C ILE A 165 7.45 -12.06 18.31
N ASN A 166 8.10 -11.63 17.26
CA ASN A 166 7.73 -12.01 15.90
C ASN A 166 8.68 -13.08 15.35
N LEU A 167 8.09 -14.13 14.77
CA LEU A 167 8.78 -15.27 14.17
C LEU A 167 8.51 -15.30 12.66
N PRO A 168 9.36 -14.63 11.83
CA PRO A 168 9.10 -14.51 10.42
C PRO A 168 9.57 -15.71 9.58
N ASP A 169 8.73 -16.07 8.61
CA ASP A 169 9.10 -16.85 7.44
C ASP A 169 9.63 -15.91 6.34
N THR A 170 10.86 -15.47 6.54
CA THR A 170 11.49 -14.39 5.76
C THR A 170 11.65 -14.73 4.27
N VAL A 171 11.77 -16.00 3.92
CA VAL A 171 11.96 -16.46 2.53
C VAL A 171 10.75 -17.22 1.98
N GLY A 172 9.65 -17.29 2.74
CA GLY A 172 8.38 -17.84 2.28
C GLY A 172 8.42 -19.31 1.88
N TYR A 173 9.22 -20.14 2.62
CA TYR A 173 9.45 -21.53 2.24
C TYR A 173 8.81 -22.56 3.18
N THR A 174 8.31 -22.08 4.33
CA THR A 174 7.72 -22.93 5.36
C THR A 174 6.31 -23.41 4.96
N THR A 175 5.94 -24.61 5.43
CA THR A 175 4.60 -25.15 5.31
C THR A 175 3.73 -24.80 6.53
N PRO A 176 2.38 -24.87 6.44
CA PRO A 176 1.51 -24.55 7.57
C PRO A 176 1.76 -25.40 8.82
N ASP A 177 2.01 -26.68 8.68
CA ASP A 177 2.29 -27.57 9.81
C ASP A 177 3.61 -27.23 10.49
N GLU A 178 4.65 -26.89 9.72
CA GLU A 178 5.95 -26.45 10.24
C GLU A 178 5.83 -25.10 10.97
N MET A 179 5.09 -24.14 10.41
CA MET A 179 4.86 -22.84 11.06
C MET A 179 4.11 -23.03 12.39
N ARG A 180 3.06 -23.81 12.40
CA ARG A 180 2.31 -24.12 13.61
C ARG A 180 3.21 -24.74 14.67
N LYS A 181 3.97 -25.75 14.29
CA LYS A 181 4.88 -26.45 15.19
C LYS A 181 5.97 -25.52 15.73
N LEU A 182 6.55 -24.66 14.90
CA LEU A 182 7.55 -23.66 15.33
C LEU A 182 6.99 -22.76 16.44
N ILE A 183 5.78 -22.23 16.26
CA ILE A 183 5.14 -21.39 17.29
C ILE A 183 4.90 -22.19 18.58
N GLU A 184 4.36 -23.41 18.48
CA GLU A 184 4.11 -24.27 19.63
C GLU A 184 5.41 -24.59 20.39
N ASP A 185 6.48 -24.98 19.68
CA ASP A 185 7.78 -25.35 20.26
C ASP A 185 8.44 -24.15 20.95
N VAL A 186 8.46 -22.99 20.28
CA VAL A 186 9.07 -21.76 20.85
C VAL A 186 8.30 -21.30 22.07
N MET A 187 6.97 -21.26 22.01
CA MET A 187 6.14 -20.87 23.15
C MET A 187 6.31 -21.82 24.35
N ALA A 188 6.48 -23.11 24.10
CA ALA A 188 6.73 -24.09 25.17
C ALA A 188 8.12 -23.93 25.83
N GLY A 189 9.13 -23.47 25.07
CA GLY A 189 10.50 -23.27 25.58
C GLY A 189 10.77 -21.89 26.18
N VAL A 190 9.84 -20.93 26.04
CA VAL A 190 10.02 -19.56 26.51
C VAL A 190 9.45 -19.38 27.92
N GLU A 191 10.28 -18.85 28.83
CA GLU A 191 9.88 -18.51 30.20
C GLU A 191 8.86 -17.37 30.19
N ASN A 192 7.74 -17.51 30.91
CA ASN A 192 6.65 -16.53 30.97
C ASN A 192 6.05 -16.20 29.57
N SER A 193 5.94 -17.18 28.69
CA SER A 193 5.34 -17.02 27.36
C SER A 193 3.89 -16.50 27.41
N ASP A 194 3.19 -16.70 28.53
CA ASP A 194 1.86 -16.17 28.81
C ASP A 194 1.79 -14.64 28.96
N LYS A 195 2.94 -13.98 29.22
CA LYS A 195 3.07 -12.52 29.38
C LYS A 195 3.54 -11.81 28.12
N VAL A 196 3.82 -12.55 27.06
CA VAL A 196 4.38 -12.05 25.80
C VAL A 196 3.44 -12.41 24.66
N GLU A 197 3.27 -11.50 23.74
CA GLU A 197 2.48 -11.75 22.54
C GLU A 197 3.38 -12.33 21.44
N PHE A 198 2.99 -13.44 20.86
CA PHE A 198 3.69 -14.02 19.71
C PHE A 198 3.05 -13.53 18.41
N SER A 199 3.87 -13.20 17.46
CA SER A 199 3.54 -12.68 16.13
C SER A 199 4.12 -13.58 15.05
N VAL A 200 3.45 -13.61 13.90
CA VAL A 200 3.93 -14.26 12.68
C VAL A 200 3.99 -13.25 11.54
N HIS A 201 5.01 -13.40 10.70
CA HIS A 201 5.19 -12.65 9.46
C HIS A 201 5.58 -13.64 8.37
N CYS A 202 4.80 -13.75 7.30
CA CYS A 202 5.03 -14.76 6.28
C CYS A 202 5.10 -14.14 4.89
N HIS A 203 6.23 -14.42 4.19
CA HIS A 203 6.35 -14.15 2.76
C HIS A 203 5.67 -15.23 1.92
N ASN A 204 5.35 -14.90 0.67
CA ASN A 204 4.45 -15.69 -0.18
C ASN A 204 5.15 -16.40 -1.35
N ASP A 205 6.44 -16.70 -1.22
CA ASP A 205 7.25 -17.27 -2.32
C ASP A 205 6.71 -18.62 -2.82
N LEU A 206 6.18 -19.44 -1.91
CA LEU A 206 5.50 -20.70 -2.25
C LEU A 206 3.97 -20.58 -2.29
N GLY A 207 3.40 -19.38 -2.19
CA GLY A 207 1.95 -19.17 -2.21
C GLY A 207 1.24 -19.58 -0.92
N MET A 208 1.96 -19.71 0.21
CA MET A 208 1.42 -20.23 1.48
C MET A 208 1.36 -19.18 2.60
N ALA A 209 1.69 -17.93 2.36
CA ALA A 209 1.77 -16.91 3.40
C ALA A 209 0.51 -16.82 4.28
N VAL A 210 -0.67 -16.77 3.65
CA VAL A 210 -1.96 -16.74 4.37
C VAL A 210 -2.17 -18.01 5.19
N ALA A 211 -1.92 -19.17 4.60
CA ALA A 211 -2.07 -20.46 5.27
C ALA A 211 -1.11 -20.60 6.46
N ASN A 212 0.15 -20.18 6.29
CA ASN A 212 1.17 -20.17 7.34
C ASN A 212 0.79 -19.23 8.48
N SER A 213 0.31 -18.02 8.18
CA SER A 213 -0.14 -17.07 9.22
C SER A 213 -1.30 -17.61 10.03
N LEU A 214 -2.29 -18.22 9.37
CA LEU A 214 -3.43 -18.87 10.06
C LEU A 214 -2.97 -20.08 10.89
N ALA A 215 -2.02 -20.87 10.40
CA ALA A 215 -1.43 -21.98 11.15
C ALA A 215 -0.66 -21.49 12.37
N GLY A 216 0.07 -20.38 12.27
CA GLY A 216 0.73 -19.73 13.41
C GLY A 216 -0.25 -19.28 14.49
N VAL A 217 -1.41 -18.74 14.10
CA VAL A 217 -2.50 -18.42 15.04
C VAL A 217 -3.02 -19.68 15.76
N LEU A 218 -3.17 -20.77 15.03
CA LEU A 218 -3.56 -22.06 15.64
C LEU A 218 -2.48 -22.60 16.57
N GLY A 219 -1.20 -22.33 16.29
CA GLY A 219 -0.07 -22.66 17.17
C GLY A 219 0.04 -21.79 18.42
N GLY A 220 -0.69 -20.67 18.49
CA GLY A 220 -0.70 -19.81 19.67
C GLY A 220 -0.37 -18.34 19.42
N ALA A 221 0.06 -17.95 18.23
CA ALA A 221 0.29 -16.55 17.89
C ALA A 221 -0.97 -15.69 18.04
N ARG A 222 -0.79 -14.42 18.42
CA ARG A 222 -1.88 -13.48 18.66
C ARG A 222 -1.71 -12.18 17.90
N GLN A 223 -0.66 -12.05 17.12
CA GLN A 223 -0.46 -10.98 16.14
C GLN A 223 -0.13 -11.59 14.78
N ILE A 224 -0.65 -11.00 13.71
CA ILE A 224 -0.30 -11.31 12.32
C ILE A 224 0.25 -10.02 11.69
N GLU A 225 1.51 -10.06 11.23
CA GLU A 225 2.04 -9.05 10.32
C GLU A 225 1.58 -9.38 8.91
N CYS A 226 0.99 -8.41 8.24
CA CYS A 226 0.43 -8.57 6.91
C CYS A 226 0.41 -7.24 6.16
N THR A 227 0.03 -7.27 4.90
CA THR A 227 -0.09 -6.06 4.07
C THR A 227 -1.42 -6.04 3.34
N ILE A 228 -1.91 -4.84 3.03
CA ILE A 228 -3.02 -4.69 2.08
C ILE A 228 -2.60 -5.34 0.75
N ASN A 229 -3.49 -6.16 0.19
CA ASN A 229 -3.30 -6.88 -1.07
C ASN A 229 -2.16 -7.89 -1.10
N GLY A 230 -1.51 -8.15 0.03
CA GLY A 230 -0.34 -9.01 0.10
C GLY A 230 0.91 -8.40 -0.54
N LEU A 231 1.00 -7.06 -0.58
CA LEU A 231 2.19 -6.37 -1.09
C LEU A 231 3.43 -6.73 -0.28
N GLY A 232 4.58 -6.80 -0.94
CA GLY A 232 5.86 -7.10 -0.28
C GLY A 232 6.92 -7.54 -1.25
N GLU A 233 8.11 -7.75 -0.71
CA GLU A 233 9.27 -8.22 -1.46
C GLU A 233 8.96 -9.52 -2.21
N ARG A 234 9.57 -9.71 -3.39
CA ARG A 234 9.50 -10.91 -4.24
C ARG A 234 8.07 -11.28 -4.64
N ALA A 235 7.47 -12.30 -3.99
CA ALA A 235 6.10 -12.76 -4.24
C ALA A 235 5.06 -12.13 -3.29
N GLY A 236 5.49 -11.23 -2.41
CA GLY A 236 4.63 -10.51 -1.48
C GLY A 236 4.56 -11.13 -0.09
N ASN A 237 3.66 -10.61 0.72
CA ASN A 237 3.41 -10.98 2.10
C ASN A 237 2.03 -11.64 2.27
N THR A 238 1.70 -12.00 3.49
CA THR A 238 0.34 -12.35 3.89
C THR A 238 -0.62 -11.21 3.53
N ALA A 239 -1.66 -11.52 2.76
CA ALA A 239 -2.69 -10.56 2.41
C ALA A 239 -3.65 -10.35 3.59
N MET A 240 -3.78 -9.09 4.08
CA MET A 240 -4.60 -8.75 5.24
C MET A 240 -6.06 -9.15 5.02
N GLU A 241 -6.64 -8.80 3.88
CA GLU A 241 -8.02 -9.12 3.53
C GLU A 241 -8.30 -10.61 3.59
N GLU A 242 -7.34 -11.43 3.21
CA GLU A 242 -7.49 -12.88 3.13
C GLU A 242 -7.46 -13.52 4.52
N VAL A 243 -6.47 -13.18 5.37
CA VAL A 243 -6.41 -13.74 6.73
C VAL A 243 -7.58 -13.28 7.58
N VAL A 244 -7.97 -12.01 7.50
CA VAL A 244 -9.09 -11.45 8.26
C VAL A 244 -10.40 -12.12 7.88
N MET A 245 -10.67 -12.25 6.58
CA MET A 245 -11.92 -12.87 6.13
C MET A 245 -11.94 -14.37 6.34
N ALA A 246 -10.79 -15.07 6.25
CA ALA A 246 -10.70 -16.48 6.61
C ALA A 246 -11.07 -16.72 8.09
N MET A 247 -10.50 -15.94 9.01
CA MET A 247 -10.83 -16.04 10.44
C MET A 247 -12.30 -15.73 10.73
N ARG A 248 -12.85 -14.69 10.07
CA ARG A 248 -14.24 -14.28 10.25
C ARG A 248 -15.24 -15.31 9.69
N THR A 249 -14.89 -15.97 8.59
CA THR A 249 -15.75 -16.96 7.91
C THR A 249 -15.72 -18.31 8.61
N ARG A 250 -14.65 -18.62 9.36
CA ARG A 250 -14.45 -19.89 10.04
C ARG A 250 -14.38 -19.73 11.57
N PRO A 251 -15.46 -19.21 12.21
CA PRO A 251 -15.51 -19.08 13.68
C PRO A 251 -15.46 -20.43 14.39
N ASP A 252 -15.81 -21.51 13.72
CA ASP A 252 -15.67 -22.88 14.18
C ASP A 252 -14.20 -23.27 14.46
N ILE A 253 -13.25 -22.64 13.76
CA ILE A 253 -11.81 -22.88 13.90
C ILE A 253 -11.15 -21.77 14.75
N PHE A 254 -11.44 -20.50 14.46
CA PHE A 254 -10.74 -19.35 15.05
C PHE A 254 -11.47 -18.65 16.19
N GLY A 255 -12.70 -19.09 16.53
CA GLY A 255 -13.55 -18.48 17.53
C GLY A 255 -14.31 -17.24 17.03
N ASN A 256 -15.17 -16.67 17.89
CA ASN A 256 -16.16 -15.67 17.49
C ASN A 256 -15.64 -14.21 17.48
N THR A 257 -14.45 -13.94 17.99
CA THR A 257 -13.87 -12.57 18.07
C THR A 257 -12.45 -12.56 17.56
N PRO A 258 -12.27 -12.76 16.25
CA PRO A 258 -10.91 -12.95 15.72
C PRO A 258 -10.08 -11.66 15.79
N CYS A 259 -10.59 -10.53 15.34
CA CYS A 259 -9.86 -9.25 15.31
C CYS A 259 -10.81 -8.06 15.28
N ARG A 260 -10.27 -6.83 15.46
CA ARG A 260 -11.07 -5.60 15.48
C ARG A 260 -11.30 -4.97 14.09
N ILE A 261 -10.80 -5.57 13.02
CA ILE A 261 -10.90 -5.01 11.66
C ILE A 261 -12.36 -4.74 11.26
N ASP A 262 -12.61 -3.53 10.77
CA ASP A 262 -13.85 -3.18 10.08
C ASP A 262 -13.78 -3.71 8.64
N THR A 263 -14.31 -4.90 8.44
CA THR A 263 -14.25 -5.58 7.15
C THR A 263 -14.98 -4.82 6.04
N THR A 264 -15.93 -3.94 6.37
CA THR A 264 -16.64 -3.13 5.37
C THR A 264 -15.75 -2.08 4.70
N GLN A 265 -14.54 -1.84 5.21
CA GLN A 265 -13.55 -0.95 4.63
C GLN A 265 -12.52 -1.68 3.73
N ILE A 266 -12.52 -3.02 3.70
CA ILE A 266 -11.50 -3.82 3.01
C ILE A 266 -11.42 -3.48 1.51
N ALA A 267 -12.55 -3.51 0.80
CA ALA A 267 -12.55 -3.25 -0.63
C ALA A 267 -12.08 -1.82 -0.96
N ARG A 268 -12.42 -0.85 -0.11
CA ARG A 268 -11.93 0.53 -0.23
C ARG A 268 -10.42 0.61 -0.02
N ALA A 269 -9.91 0.00 1.05
CA ALA A 269 -8.48 -0.01 1.36
C ALA A 269 -7.67 -0.64 0.23
N SER A 270 -8.09 -1.81 -0.24
CA SER A 270 -7.48 -2.49 -1.38
C SER A 270 -7.40 -1.60 -2.63
N LYS A 271 -8.51 -0.96 -3.01
CA LYS A 271 -8.56 -0.05 -4.16
C LYS A 271 -7.68 1.18 -3.98
N THR A 272 -7.68 1.79 -2.79
CA THR A 272 -6.83 2.94 -2.48
C THR A 272 -5.35 2.61 -2.69
N VAL A 273 -4.89 1.49 -2.13
CA VAL A 273 -3.49 1.07 -2.27
C VAL A 273 -3.14 0.76 -3.72
N TYR A 274 -3.98 -0.03 -4.44
CA TYR A 274 -3.74 -0.32 -5.85
C TYR A 274 -3.69 0.94 -6.71
N ASN A 275 -4.56 1.92 -6.46
CA ASN A 275 -4.55 3.18 -7.18
C ASN A 275 -3.26 3.97 -6.94
N ILE A 276 -2.80 4.06 -5.68
CA ILE A 276 -1.58 4.78 -5.30
C ILE A 276 -0.35 4.18 -5.97
N ILE A 277 -0.24 2.84 -5.99
CA ILE A 277 0.90 2.17 -6.64
C ILE A 277 0.70 1.99 -8.15
N ALA A 278 -0.35 2.58 -8.73
CA ALA A 278 -0.70 2.48 -10.14
C ALA A 278 -0.81 1.03 -10.65
N GLN A 279 -1.41 0.13 -9.85
CA GLN A 279 -1.69 -1.26 -10.20
C GLN A 279 -3.19 -1.53 -10.18
N SER A 280 -3.59 -2.67 -10.75
CA SER A 280 -4.95 -3.18 -10.69
C SER A 280 -4.97 -4.52 -9.98
N ALA A 281 -6.03 -4.76 -9.20
CA ALA A 281 -6.23 -6.06 -8.60
C ALA A 281 -6.34 -7.15 -9.69
N PRO A 282 -5.67 -8.30 -9.55
CA PRO A 282 -5.98 -9.46 -10.38
C PRO A 282 -7.47 -9.77 -10.31
N LEU A 283 -8.08 -10.11 -11.46
CA LEU A 283 -9.53 -10.38 -11.52
C LEU A 283 -9.98 -11.45 -10.52
N THR A 284 -9.13 -12.44 -10.27
CA THR A 284 -9.38 -13.58 -9.37
C THR A 284 -8.74 -13.41 -7.99
N LYS A 285 -8.26 -12.20 -7.63
CA LYS A 285 -7.72 -11.95 -6.28
C LYS A 285 -8.79 -12.32 -5.26
N PRO A 286 -8.49 -13.17 -4.26
CA PRO A 286 -9.45 -13.49 -3.21
C PRO A 286 -9.98 -12.22 -2.53
N ILE A 287 -11.22 -12.24 -2.11
CA ILE A 287 -11.90 -11.19 -1.34
C ILE A 287 -12.16 -9.90 -2.10
N VAL A 288 -11.18 -9.33 -2.81
CA VAL A 288 -11.24 -7.97 -3.40
C VAL A 288 -11.22 -7.95 -4.92
N GLY A 289 -10.96 -9.07 -5.57
CA GLY A 289 -10.94 -9.18 -7.03
C GLY A 289 -12.34 -9.03 -7.63
N VAL A 290 -12.40 -8.52 -8.86
CA VAL A 290 -13.69 -8.26 -9.57
C VAL A 290 -14.54 -9.52 -9.70
N ASN A 291 -13.92 -10.69 -9.83
CA ASN A 291 -14.60 -11.97 -9.98
C ASN A 291 -14.92 -12.65 -8.64
N ALA A 292 -14.46 -12.12 -7.50
CA ALA A 292 -14.64 -12.78 -6.19
C ALA A 292 -16.12 -13.05 -5.83
N PHE A 293 -17.06 -12.28 -6.41
CA PHE A 293 -18.51 -12.38 -6.17
C PHE A 293 -19.30 -12.56 -7.47
N ARG A 294 -18.69 -13.11 -8.52
CA ARG A 294 -19.35 -13.30 -9.82
C ARG A 294 -19.40 -14.77 -10.21
N HIS A 295 -20.54 -15.16 -10.76
CA HIS A 295 -20.77 -16.50 -11.26
C HIS A 295 -21.17 -16.44 -12.74
N GLU A 296 -20.44 -17.13 -13.61
CA GLU A 296 -20.74 -17.22 -15.05
C GLU A 296 -21.32 -18.59 -15.43
N SER A 297 -20.93 -19.66 -14.72
CA SER A 297 -21.43 -21.00 -14.97
C SER A 297 -22.92 -21.12 -14.67
N GLY A 298 -23.71 -21.67 -15.61
CA GLY A 298 -25.14 -21.85 -15.44
C GLY A 298 -25.52 -22.75 -14.26
N ILE A 299 -24.69 -23.73 -13.91
CA ILE A 299 -24.89 -24.60 -12.74
C ILE A 299 -24.74 -23.77 -11.45
N HIS A 300 -23.71 -22.91 -11.39
CA HIS A 300 -23.50 -22.02 -10.22
C HIS A 300 -24.63 -21.00 -10.10
N GLN A 301 -25.02 -20.37 -11.20
CA GLN A 301 -26.13 -19.39 -11.22
C GLN A 301 -27.43 -20.03 -10.73
N HIS A 302 -27.76 -21.25 -11.18
CA HIS A 302 -28.94 -21.96 -10.72
C HIS A 302 -28.88 -22.24 -9.21
N GLY A 303 -27.74 -22.68 -8.69
CA GLY A 303 -27.53 -22.91 -7.25
C GLY A 303 -27.69 -21.63 -6.44
N VAL A 304 -27.04 -20.52 -6.85
CA VAL A 304 -27.11 -19.22 -6.17
C VAL A 304 -28.53 -18.66 -6.16
N LEU A 305 -29.27 -18.79 -7.27
CA LEU A 305 -30.68 -18.38 -7.34
C LEU A 305 -31.58 -19.17 -6.38
N ALA A 306 -31.30 -20.46 -6.20
CA ALA A 306 -32.02 -21.29 -5.24
C ALA A 306 -31.65 -20.94 -3.79
N ASN A 307 -30.34 -20.81 -3.50
CA ASN A 307 -29.82 -20.36 -2.22
C ASN A 307 -28.37 -19.89 -2.40
N LYS A 308 -28.07 -18.62 -2.05
CA LYS A 308 -26.73 -18.05 -2.16
C LYS A 308 -25.65 -18.89 -1.48
N LYS A 309 -25.96 -19.48 -0.33
CA LYS A 309 -25.04 -20.34 0.44
C LYS A 309 -24.56 -21.59 -0.30
N THR A 310 -25.14 -21.95 -1.45
CA THR A 310 -24.68 -23.10 -2.23
C THR A 310 -23.28 -22.89 -2.81
N TYR A 311 -22.91 -21.64 -3.12
CA TYR A 311 -21.62 -21.27 -3.73
C TYR A 311 -20.97 -20.06 -3.11
N GLU A 312 -21.62 -19.35 -2.17
CA GLU A 312 -21.11 -18.14 -1.55
C GLU A 312 -20.89 -18.36 -0.06
N ILE A 313 -19.64 -18.22 0.38
CA ILE A 313 -19.24 -18.24 1.80
C ILE A 313 -19.15 -16.83 2.40
N LEU A 314 -19.17 -15.82 1.54
CA LEU A 314 -19.06 -14.38 1.85
C LEU A 314 -20.09 -13.61 1.04
N THR A 315 -20.51 -12.46 1.53
CA THR A 315 -21.33 -11.52 0.75
C THR A 315 -20.50 -10.31 0.34
N PRO A 316 -20.79 -9.65 -0.79
CA PRO A 316 -20.11 -8.44 -1.21
C PRO A 316 -20.11 -7.35 -0.12
N GLU A 317 -21.24 -7.20 0.58
CA GLU A 317 -21.44 -6.22 1.64
C GLU A 317 -20.50 -6.47 2.82
N SER A 318 -20.18 -7.74 3.10
CA SER A 318 -19.29 -8.11 4.21
C SER A 318 -17.88 -7.54 4.09
N VAL A 319 -17.47 -7.16 2.88
CA VAL A 319 -16.17 -6.55 2.56
C VAL A 319 -16.28 -5.12 2.03
N GLY A 320 -17.48 -4.51 2.11
CA GLY A 320 -17.74 -3.14 1.69
C GLY A 320 -17.97 -2.97 0.18
N ILE A 321 -18.22 -4.05 -0.54
CA ILE A 321 -18.66 -4.00 -1.93
C ILE A 321 -20.18 -3.92 -1.93
N ARG A 322 -20.74 -2.84 -2.51
CA ARG A 322 -22.18 -2.74 -2.75
C ARG A 322 -22.46 -3.07 -4.19
N MET A 323 -23.32 -4.06 -4.40
CA MET A 323 -23.87 -4.37 -5.72
C MET A 323 -25.15 -3.56 -5.89
N ASP A 324 -25.04 -2.34 -6.41
CA ASP A 324 -26.20 -1.50 -6.68
C ASP A 324 -26.51 -1.43 -8.16
N ASN A 325 -27.82 -1.45 -8.46
CA ASN A 325 -28.37 -1.33 -9.81
C ASN A 325 -28.45 0.13 -10.33
N ILE A 326 -27.86 1.10 -9.65
CA ILE A 326 -27.92 2.51 -10.05
C ILE A 326 -26.78 2.79 -11.04
N VAL A 327 -27.13 2.84 -12.29
CA VAL A 327 -26.23 3.31 -13.34
C VAL A 327 -26.29 4.83 -13.40
N LEU A 328 -25.23 5.50 -13.00
CA LEU A 328 -25.09 6.93 -13.19
C LEU A 328 -24.75 7.22 -14.66
N GLY A 329 -25.35 8.26 -15.24
CA GLY A 329 -25.16 8.63 -16.63
C GLY A 329 -25.41 10.12 -16.89
N LYS A 330 -25.47 10.50 -18.18
CA LYS A 330 -25.60 11.89 -18.65
C LYS A 330 -26.72 12.70 -17.97
N HIS A 331 -27.83 12.04 -17.61
CA HIS A 331 -29.00 12.69 -16.99
C HIS A 331 -28.96 12.70 -15.44
N SER A 332 -27.93 12.09 -14.85
CA SER A 332 -27.79 12.09 -13.38
C SER A 332 -27.45 13.47 -12.86
N GLY A 333 -28.14 13.90 -11.78
CA GLY A 333 -27.90 15.16 -11.10
C GLY A 333 -26.78 15.07 -10.03
N LYS A 334 -26.28 16.23 -9.57
CA LYS A 334 -25.23 16.33 -8.54
C LYS A 334 -25.61 15.57 -7.25
N HIS A 335 -26.88 15.58 -6.85
CA HIS A 335 -27.35 14.83 -5.69
C HIS A 335 -27.22 13.31 -5.84
N ALA A 336 -27.56 12.76 -7.02
CA ALA A 336 -27.40 11.33 -7.28
C ALA A 336 -25.91 10.93 -7.30
N PHE A 337 -25.06 11.78 -7.86
CA PHE A 337 -23.61 11.60 -7.86
C PHE A 337 -23.04 11.64 -6.43
N ALA A 338 -23.45 12.63 -5.61
CA ALA A 338 -23.05 12.73 -4.20
C ALA A 338 -23.53 11.53 -3.38
N ALA A 339 -24.80 11.11 -3.57
CA ALA A 339 -25.33 9.92 -2.90
C ALA A 339 -24.53 8.67 -3.25
N ARG A 340 -24.16 8.50 -4.53
CA ARG A 340 -23.33 7.37 -4.96
C ARG A 340 -21.94 7.42 -4.36
N LEU A 341 -21.31 8.59 -4.31
CA LEU A 341 -20.02 8.77 -3.62
C LEU A 341 -20.10 8.39 -2.14
N LYS A 342 -21.16 8.83 -1.45
CA LYS A 342 -21.39 8.48 -0.05
C LYS A 342 -21.58 6.96 0.15
N GLU A 343 -22.31 6.30 -0.75
CA GLU A 343 -22.45 4.84 -0.79
C GLU A 343 -21.10 4.14 -1.01
N MET A 344 -20.25 4.72 -1.85
CA MET A 344 -18.88 4.26 -2.09
C MET A 344 -17.93 4.59 -0.94
N GLY A 345 -18.41 5.32 0.10
CA GLY A 345 -17.63 5.67 1.29
C GLY A 345 -16.80 6.94 1.16
N TYR A 346 -17.09 7.80 0.18
CA TYR A 346 -16.43 9.10 0.01
C TYR A 346 -17.37 10.24 0.43
N GLU A 347 -16.92 11.05 1.35
CA GLU A 347 -17.54 12.32 1.70
C GLU A 347 -16.58 13.44 1.30
N LEU A 348 -16.94 14.20 0.28
CA LEU A 348 -16.13 15.29 -0.26
C LEU A 348 -16.70 16.63 0.19
N PRO A 349 -15.85 17.64 0.42
CA PRO A 349 -16.28 19.03 0.56
C PRO A 349 -17.05 19.50 -0.68
N ASP A 350 -17.95 20.49 -0.53
CA ASP A 350 -18.84 20.95 -1.60
C ASP A 350 -18.12 21.43 -2.86
N GLU A 351 -16.95 22.06 -2.72
CA GLU A 351 -16.13 22.54 -3.83
C GLU A 351 -15.51 21.37 -4.59
N GLU A 352 -14.98 20.39 -3.88
CA GLU A 352 -14.37 19.19 -4.46
C GLU A 352 -15.42 18.30 -5.12
N LEU A 353 -16.60 18.15 -4.48
CA LEU A 353 -17.73 17.46 -5.06
C LEU A 353 -18.20 18.14 -6.37
N ALA A 354 -18.19 19.47 -6.43
CA ALA A 354 -18.55 20.19 -7.64
C ALA A 354 -17.56 19.91 -8.77
N ARG A 355 -16.27 19.95 -8.51
CA ARG A 355 -15.21 19.64 -9.48
C ARG A 355 -15.33 18.20 -10.01
N CYS A 356 -15.45 17.22 -9.11
CA CYS A 356 -15.65 15.81 -9.50
C CYS A 356 -16.92 15.62 -10.32
N PHE A 357 -17.98 16.34 -10.02
CA PHE A 357 -19.23 16.25 -10.77
C PHE A 357 -19.10 16.82 -12.19
N GLU A 358 -18.40 17.92 -12.40
CA GLU A 358 -18.09 18.46 -13.73
C GLU A 358 -17.25 17.46 -14.56
N GLU A 359 -16.22 16.88 -13.98
CA GLU A 359 -15.42 15.83 -14.65
C GLU A 359 -16.28 14.60 -15.00
N PHE A 360 -17.18 14.18 -14.10
CA PHE A 360 -18.14 13.13 -14.37
C PHE A 360 -19.07 13.48 -15.53
N LYS A 361 -19.56 14.72 -15.65
CA LYS A 361 -20.41 15.15 -16.77
C LYS A 361 -19.65 15.12 -18.10
N VAL A 362 -18.42 15.60 -18.12
CA VAL A 362 -17.54 15.54 -19.29
C VAL A 362 -17.32 14.08 -19.71
N LEU A 363 -17.16 13.18 -18.75
CA LEU A 363 -17.02 11.76 -19.02
C LEU A 363 -18.31 11.15 -19.61
N CYS A 364 -19.48 11.49 -19.07
CA CYS A 364 -20.76 11.03 -19.58
C CYS A 364 -21.04 11.45 -21.02
N ASP A 365 -20.47 12.55 -21.49
CA ASP A 365 -20.58 12.96 -22.91
C ASP A 365 -19.69 12.13 -23.83
N LYS A 366 -18.60 11.55 -23.31
CA LYS A 366 -17.63 10.75 -24.07
C LYS A 366 -17.87 9.24 -23.94
N LYS A 367 -18.53 8.80 -22.87
CA LYS A 367 -18.72 7.40 -22.53
C LYS A 367 -20.18 7.08 -22.23
N LYS A 368 -20.73 6.10 -22.95
CA LYS A 368 -22.16 5.74 -22.85
C LYS A 368 -22.54 5.15 -21.49
N ASN A 369 -21.67 4.32 -20.92
CA ASN A 369 -21.88 3.66 -19.62
C ASN A 369 -20.74 4.02 -18.68
N VAL A 370 -20.98 4.89 -17.71
CA VAL A 370 -20.01 5.25 -16.66
C VAL A 370 -20.15 4.25 -15.52
N THR A 371 -19.04 3.67 -15.10
CA THR A 371 -18.97 2.67 -14.03
C THR A 371 -18.52 3.33 -12.73
N ASP A 372 -18.72 2.62 -11.60
CA ASP A 372 -18.18 3.06 -10.31
C ASP A 372 -16.66 3.23 -10.32
N GLN A 373 -15.96 2.42 -11.12
CA GLN A 373 -14.52 2.54 -11.30
C GLN A 373 -14.13 3.87 -11.95
N ASP A 374 -14.90 4.34 -12.92
CA ASP A 374 -14.70 5.64 -13.55
C ASP A 374 -14.90 6.78 -12.54
N ILE A 375 -15.96 6.67 -11.73
CA ILE A 375 -16.26 7.65 -10.68
C ILE A 375 -15.14 7.67 -9.64
N LEU A 376 -14.70 6.49 -9.21
CA LEU A 376 -13.61 6.34 -8.25
C LEU A 376 -12.31 6.95 -8.79
N ALA A 377 -12.03 6.76 -10.07
CA ALA A 377 -10.86 7.34 -10.72
C ALA A 377 -10.92 8.88 -10.70
N ILE A 378 -12.09 9.48 -10.99
CA ILE A 378 -12.29 10.92 -10.90
C ILE A 378 -12.01 11.41 -9.47
N VAL A 379 -12.61 10.77 -8.47
CA VAL A 379 -12.46 11.15 -7.06
C VAL A 379 -11.01 10.99 -6.58
N THR A 380 -10.38 9.85 -6.89
CA THR A 380 -8.99 9.60 -6.49
C THR A 380 -8.03 10.57 -7.21
N HIS A 381 -8.31 10.89 -8.46
CA HIS A 381 -7.56 11.92 -9.19
C HIS A 381 -7.76 13.29 -8.55
N SER A 382 -8.96 13.62 -8.15
CA SER A 382 -9.32 14.90 -7.52
C SER A 382 -8.75 15.02 -6.10
N THR A 383 -8.78 13.94 -5.32
CA THR A 383 -8.23 13.92 -3.94
C THR A 383 -6.71 13.78 -3.89
N THR A 384 -6.10 13.14 -4.89
CA THR A 384 -4.63 13.11 -5.03
C THR A 384 -4.08 14.37 -5.68
N THR A 385 -4.92 15.15 -6.36
CA THR A 385 -4.61 16.48 -6.88
C THR A 385 -4.85 17.59 -5.85
N ASP A 386 -5.09 17.30 -4.57
CA ASP A 386 -4.83 18.25 -3.48
C ASP A 386 -3.32 18.52 -3.28
N ASP A 387 -2.58 18.50 -4.37
CA ASP A 387 -1.56 19.51 -4.58
C ASP A 387 -2.34 20.82 -4.68
N ALA A 388 -2.26 21.69 -3.70
CA ALA A 388 -2.42 23.11 -3.91
C ALA A 388 -1.93 23.38 -5.34
N GLU A 389 -2.77 23.96 -6.21
CA GLU A 389 -2.38 24.27 -7.59
C GLU A 389 -0.92 24.69 -7.56
N VAL A 390 -0.04 23.75 -7.90
CA VAL A 390 1.37 24.10 -8.09
C VAL A 390 1.27 25.00 -9.29
N ASP A 391 1.45 26.30 -9.07
CA ASP A 391 1.51 27.29 -10.13
C ASP A 391 2.43 26.71 -11.22
N GLY A 392 1.83 26.21 -12.27
CA GLY A 392 2.52 25.36 -13.21
C GLY A 392 1.93 25.45 -14.61
N TYR A 393 2.57 24.79 -15.53
CA TYR A 393 2.13 24.72 -16.91
C TYR A 393 0.75 24.03 -17.02
N LYS A 394 -0.15 24.63 -17.78
CA LYS A 394 -1.48 24.11 -18.12
C LYS A 394 -1.50 23.71 -19.60
N LEU A 395 -2.04 22.54 -19.90
CA LEU A 395 -2.24 22.10 -21.28
C LEU A 395 -3.34 22.93 -21.93
N MET A 396 -3.00 23.64 -23.00
CA MET A 396 -3.97 24.37 -23.83
C MET A 396 -4.52 23.48 -24.95
N TRP A 397 -3.65 22.90 -25.75
CA TRP A 397 -3.96 21.92 -26.76
C TRP A 397 -2.71 21.17 -27.21
N PHE A 398 -2.91 20.06 -27.88
CA PHE A 398 -1.85 19.31 -28.55
C PHE A 398 -2.38 18.69 -29.86
N ALA A 399 -1.49 18.41 -30.78
CA ALA A 399 -1.75 17.61 -31.97
C ALA A 399 -0.62 16.59 -32.16
N VAL A 400 -0.98 15.37 -32.54
CA VAL A 400 -0.01 14.30 -32.79
C VAL A 400 -0.29 13.68 -34.15
N HIS A 401 0.74 13.57 -34.96
CA HIS A 401 0.75 12.85 -36.21
C HIS A 401 1.61 11.60 -36.05
N THR A 402 1.04 10.45 -36.29
CA THR A 402 1.74 9.16 -36.21
C THR A 402 1.33 8.25 -37.36
N SER A 403 2.26 7.51 -37.90
CA SER A 403 2.04 6.47 -38.91
C SER A 403 3.09 5.37 -38.75
N ASN A 404 2.89 4.25 -39.45
CA ASN A 404 3.86 3.17 -39.52
C ASN A 404 4.99 3.43 -40.55
N MET A 405 4.97 4.56 -41.25
CA MET A 405 5.93 4.90 -42.32
C MET A 405 6.74 6.16 -42.04
N THR A 406 6.31 6.98 -41.09
CA THR A 406 6.97 8.26 -40.76
C THR A 406 7.20 8.36 -39.27
N THR A 407 8.25 9.06 -38.87
CA THR A 407 8.51 9.42 -37.47
C THR A 407 7.30 10.16 -36.88
N SER A 408 6.89 9.80 -35.68
CA SER A 408 5.82 10.50 -34.99
C SER A 408 6.24 11.94 -34.68
N THR A 409 5.31 12.88 -34.85
CA THR A 409 5.53 14.30 -34.53
C THR A 409 4.39 14.81 -33.66
N SER A 410 4.72 15.66 -32.68
CA SER A 410 3.75 16.31 -31.81
C SER A 410 3.97 17.81 -31.78
N VAL A 411 2.86 18.55 -31.73
CA VAL A 411 2.82 19.98 -31.38
C VAL A 411 2.11 20.07 -30.04
N VAL A 412 2.76 20.71 -29.06
CA VAL A 412 2.16 20.93 -27.74
C VAL A 412 2.18 22.40 -27.42
N ARG A 413 1.04 22.93 -26.94
CA ARG A 413 0.93 24.29 -26.42
C ARG A 413 0.56 24.26 -24.95
N LEU A 414 1.42 24.88 -24.12
CA LEU A 414 1.24 25.04 -22.69
C LEU A 414 1.06 26.52 -22.35
N GLU A 415 0.41 26.79 -21.22
CA GLU A 415 0.30 28.13 -20.63
C GLU A 415 0.92 28.14 -19.24
N LEU A 416 1.66 29.18 -18.92
CA LEU A 416 2.17 29.49 -17.59
C LEU A 416 2.02 30.98 -17.33
N ASP A 417 1.35 31.35 -16.24
CA ASP A 417 1.14 32.78 -15.83
C ASP A 417 0.54 33.66 -16.94
N GLY A 418 -0.39 33.10 -17.73
CA GLY A 418 -1.04 33.77 -18.86
C GLY A 418 -0.17 33.86 -20.14
N GLN A 419 1.07 33.38 -20.11
CA GLN A 419 1.94 33.29 -21.27
C GLN A 419 1.87 31.91 -21.91
N GLN A 420 1.71 31.88 -23.25
CA GLN A 420 1.63 30.64 -24.01
C GLN A 420 2.99 30.29 -24.62
N PHE A 421 3.31 29.01 -24.56
CA PHE A 421 4.52 28.38 -25.10
C PHE A 421 4.12 27.23 -26.03
N GLU A 422 4.80 27.14 -27.16
CA GLU A 422 4.55 26.08 -28.12
C GLU A 422 5.86 25.42 -28.56
N ALA A 423 5.87 24.12 -28.71
CA ALA A 423 6.98 23.37 -29.27
C ALA A 423 6.48 22.25 -30.19
N VAL A 424 7.37 21.91 -31.13
CA VAL A 424 7.16 20.83 -32.09
C VAL A 424 8.33 19.87 -31.99
N CYS A 425 8.07 18.60 -31.65
CA CYS A 425 9.10 17.59 -31.57
C CYS A 425 8.71 16.32 -32.32
N SER A 426 9.70 15.53 -32.68
CA SER A 426 9.55 14.17 -33.19
C SER A 426 9.99 13.16 -32.12
N GLY A 427 9.47 11.95 -32.17
CA GLY A 427 9.81 10.87 -31.27
C GLY A 427 9.52 9.50 -31.87
N ASP A 428 9.90 8.45 -31.16
CA ASP A 428 9.70 7.06 -31.60
C ASP A 428 8.22 6.65 -31.66
N GLY A 429 7.38 7.38 -30.89
CA GLY A 429 5.93 7.17 -30.86
C GLY A 429 5.16 8.45 -30.53
N PRO A 430 3.80 8.40 -30.57
CA PRO A 430 2.96 9.58 -30.35
C PRO A 430 3.12 10.19 -28.95
N VAL A 431 3.36 9.36 -27.95
CA VAL A 431 3.54 9.78 -26.55
C VAL A 431 4.94 10.37 -26.35
N ASP A 432 5.96 9.71 -26.91
CA ASP A 432 7.35 10.16 -26.84
C ASP A 432 7.52 11.52 -27.50
N ALA A 433 7.00 11.69 -28.73
CA ALA A 433 7.01 12.99 -29.41
C ALA A 433 6.32 14.11 -28.61
N ALA A 434 5.26 13.77 -27.86
CA ALA A 434 4.56 14.73 -27.02
C ALA A 434 5.37 15.09 -25.75
N PHE A 435 6.04 14.11 -25.14
CA PHE A 435 6.89 14.32 -23.98
C PHE A 435 8.11 15.18 -24.32
N GLU A 436 8.78 14.89 -25.44
CA GLU A 436 9.88 15.71 -25.95
C GLU A 436 9.47 17.17 -26.21
N ALA A 437 8.25 17.39 -26.75
CA ALA A 437 7.73 18.74 -26.94
C ALA A 437 7.46 19.47 -25.60
N ILE A 438 6.99 18.75 -24.59
CA ILE A 438 6.80 19.28 -23.24
C ILE A 438 8.15 19.65 -22.62
N ASP A 439 9.16 18.78 -22.74
CA ASP A 439 10.51 19.00 -22.21
C ASP A 439 11.17 20.22 -22.87
N GLN A 440 10.97 20.40 -24.15
CA GLN A 440 11.47 21.57 -24.84
C GLN A 440 10.85 22.89 -24.31
N ILE A 441 9.59 22.87 -23.89
CA ILE A 441 8.91 24.03 -23.27
C ILE A 441 9.35 24.21 -21.82
N ILE A 442 9.29 23.16 -21.00
CA ILE A 442 9.50 23.24 -19.54
C ILE A 442 10.99 23.35 -19.20
N ARG A 443 11.87 22.76 -20.02
CA ARG A 443 13.32 22.66 -19.80
C ARG A 443 13.64 22.19 -18.38
N PRO A 444 13.26 20.98 -18.05
CA PRO A 444 13.38 20.47 -16.68
C PRO A 444 14.85 20.31 -16.27
N VAL A 445 15.07 20.25 -14.95
CA VAL A 445 16.35 19.78 -14.41
C VAL A 445 16.57 18.31 -14.78
N GLU A 446 17.83 17.88 -14.75
CA GLU A 446 18.17 16.48 -15.00
C GLU A 446 17.39 15.56 -14.07
N HIS A 447 16.69 14.60 -14.64
CA HIS A 447 15.84 13.65 -13.92
C HIS A 447 15.82 12.31 -14.64
N SER A 448 15.42 11.23 -13.95
CA SER A 448 15.15 9.94 -14.55
C SER A 448 13.64 9.72 -14.72
N PHE A 449 13.31 8.97 -15.77
CA PHE A 449 11.95 8.55 -16.07
C PHE A 449 11.77 7.11 -15.57
N ASP A 450 11.12 6.95 -14.39
CA ASP A 450 11.13 5.68 -13.68
C ASP A 450 9.94 4.79 -14.04
N LEU A 451 8.78 5.38 -14.36
CA LEU A 451 7.56 4.62 -14.65
C LEU A 451 6.66 5.35 -15.64
N TYR A 452 6.21 4.59 -16.63
CA TYR A 452 5.07 4.92 -17.47
C TYR A 452 4.11 3.73 -17.50
N ARG A 453 2.91 3.93 -16.99
CA ARG A 453 1.91 2.86 -16.91
C ARG A 453 0.57 3.34 -17.40
N ILE A 454 -0.08 2.51 -18.19
CA ILE A 454 -1.42 2.74 -18.72
C ILE A 454 -2.31 1.63 -18.20
N ASN A 455 -3.39 2.00 -17.52
CA ASN A 455 -4.43 1.08 -17.09
C ASN A 455 -5.75 1.42 -17.80
N SER A 456 -6.51 0.40 -18.16
CA SER A 456 -7.88 0.55 -18.59
C SER A 456 -8.80 0.51 -17.37
N ILE A 457 -9.61 1.53 -17.16
CA ILE A 457 -10.46 1.63 -15.96
C ILE A 457 -11.67 0.69 -16.06
N SER A 458 -12.19 0.52 -17.26
CA SER A 458 -13.39 -0.29 -17.51
C SER A 458 -13.31 -1.00 -18.86
N PRO A 459 -14.03 -2.10 -19.07
CA PRO A 459 -14.08 -2.75 -20.38
C PRO A 459 -14.87 -1.91 -21.39
N GLY A 460 -14.50 -1.96 -22.68
CA GLY A 460 -15.21 -1.31 -23.79
C GLY A 460 -14.29 -0.47 -24.66
N LYS A 461 -14.81 -0.06 -25.84
CA LYS A 461 -14.07 0.77 -26.80
C LYS A 461 -13.92 2.23 -26.32
N ASP A 462 -14.77 2.65 -25.41
CA ASP A 462 -14.90 3.97 -24.82
C ASP A 462 -14.33 4.04 -23.40
N THR A 463 -13.50 3.05 -23.04
CA THR A 463 -12.85 3.02 -21.71
C THR A 463 -11.97 4.25 -21.47
N MET A 464 -11.92 4.71 -20.23
CA MET A 464 -10.91 5.69 -19.81
C MET A 464 -9.55 5.03 -19.64
N GLY A 465 -8.53 5.64 -20.21
CA GLY A 465 -7.14 5.37 -19.88
C GLY A 465 -6.75 6.14 -18.61
N ASP A 466 -6.26 5.41 -17.61
CA ASP A 466 -5.63 5.94 -16.41
C ASP A 466 -4.13 5.80 -16.57
N VAL A 467 -3.46 6.93 -16.76
CA VAL A 467 -2.02 6.96 -16.99
C VAL A 467 -1.31 7.49 -15.75
N SER A 468 -0.29 6.77 -15.34
CA SER A 468 0.61 7.17 -14.26
C SER A 468 2.03 7.32 -14.79
N VAL A 469 2.67 8.45 -14.43
CA VAL A 469 4.07 8.75 -14.72
C VAL A 469 4.79 8.95 -13.39
N LYS A 470 6.01 8.41 -13.26
CA LYS A 470 6.91 8.71 -12.13
C LYS A 470 8.25 9.17 -12.67
N LEU A 471 8.71 10.29 -12.14
CA LEU A 471 10.03 10.89 -12.42
C LEU A 471 10.83 10.91 -11.12
N SER A 472 12.14 10.76 -11.17
CA SER A 472 12.99 10.94 -9.99
C SER A 472 14.11 11.94 -10.23
N CYS A 473 14.41 12.72 -9.19
CA CYS A 473 15.50 13.69 -9.14
C CYS A 473 15.98 13.78 -7.68
N ASP A 474 17.28 13.72 -7.44
CA ASP A 474 17.89 13.82 -6.10
C ASP A 474 17.28 12.84 -5.06
N ASN A 475 17.07 11.57 -5.43
CA ASN A 475 16.43 10.54 -4.61
C ASN A 475 14.98 10.86 -4.17
N ARG A 476 14.31 11.77 -4.87
CA ARG A 476 12.89 12.09 -4.67
C ARG A 476 12.08 11.72 -5.90
N THR A 477 10.88 11.20 -5.67
CA THR A 477 9.96 10.77 -6.74
C THR A 477 8.84 11.79 -6.91
N PHE A 478 8.52 12.11 -8.16
CA PHE A 478 7.46 13.04 -8.58
C PHE A 478 6.45 12.26 -9.43
N SER A 479 5.28 12.01 -8.88
CA SER A 479 4.23 11.26 -9.57
C SER A 479 3.23 12.19 -10.22
N GLY A 480 2.85 11.88 -11.45
CA GLY A 480 1.76 12.52 -12.16
C GLY A 480 0.76 11.48 -12.66
N ARG A 481 -0.51 11.87 -12.73
CA ARG A 481 -1.58 11.01 -13.19
C ARG A 481 -2.47 11.77 -14.17
N GLY A 482 -2.99 11.08 -15.18
CA GLY A 482 -3.90 11.65 -16.17
C GLY A 482 -5.01 10.66 -16.53
N LEU A 483 -6.22 11.18 -16.62
CA LEU A 483 -7.44 10.42 -16.95
C LEU A 483 -8.06 11.00 -18.21
N HIS A 484 -8.23 10.19 -19.24
CA HIS A 484 -8.94 10.58 -20.45
C HIS A 484 -9.31 9.36 -21.31
N THR A 485 -10.36 9.48 -22.13
CA THR A 485 -10.71 8.45 -23.15
C THR A 485 -9.70 8.40 -24.29
N ASN A 486 -9.00 9.52 -24.56
CA ASN A 486 -7.82 9.54 -25.44
C ASN A 486 -6.57 9.28 -24.61
N ILE A 487 -5.92 8.15 -24.85
CA ILE A 487 -4.76 7.68 -24.09
C ILE A 487 -3.56 8.61 -24.23
N VAL A 488 -3.38 9.27 -25.39
CA VAL A 488 -2.31 10.23 -25.59
C VAL A 488 -2.55 11.48 -24.73
N GLU A 489 -3.79 11.95 -24.67
CA GLU A 489 -4.16 13.07 -23.80
C GLU A 489 -3.98 12.74 -22.32
N ALA A 490 -4.37 11.53 -21.89
CA ALA A 490 -4.13 11.06 -20.53
C ALA A 490 -2.62 11.04 -20.19
N SER A 491 -1.79 10.61 -21.15
CA SER A 491 -0.33 10.56 -20.99
C SER A 491 0.27 11.98 -20.88
N VAL A 492 -0.14 12.88 -21.76
CA VAL A 492 0.30 14.30 -21.74
C VAL A 492 -0.06 14.96 -20.41
N ARG A 493 -1.28 14.77 -19.92
CA ARG A 493 -1.74 15.32 -18.63
C ARG A 493 -0.95 14.74 -17.46
N ALA A 494 -0.71 13.43 -17.45
CA ALA A 494 0.09 12.76 -16.43
C ALA A 494 1.51 13.32 -16.38
N TYR A 495 2.14 13.50 -17.54
CA TYR A 495 3.50 14.00 -17.65
C TYR A 495 3.62 15.46 -17.18
N ILE A 496 2.72 16.34 -17.64
CA ILE A 496 2.69 17.75 -17.19
C ILE A 496 2.52 17.83 -15.67
N SER A 497 1.66 17.01 -15.08
CA SER A 497 1.47 16.96 -13.62
C SER A 497 2.75 16.59 -12.89
N ALA A 498 3.48 15.55 -13.34
CA ALA A 498 4.77 15.17 -12.76
C ALA A 498 5.83 16.27 -12.91
N MET A 499 5.90 16.88 -14.10
CA MET A 499 6.84 17.94 -14.42
C MET A 499 6.62 19.23 -13.63
N ASN A 500 5.38 19.62 -13.38
CA ASN A 500 5.07 20.77 -12.51
C ASN A 500 5.58 20.56 -11.09
N LYS A 501 5.44 19.35 -10.55
CA LYS A 501 5.96 18.98 -9.21
C LYS A 501 7.49 19.02 -9.18
N LEU A 502 8.13 18.46 -10.20
CA LEU A 502 9.58 18.50 -10.34
C LEU A 502 10.10 19.94 -10.42
N ARG A 503 9.44 20.80 -11.24
CA ARG A 503 9.78 22.23 -11.38
C ARG A 503 9.65 22.98 -10.04
N ALA A 504 8.55 22.76 -9.32
CA ALA A 504 8.35 23.38 -8.01
C ALA A 504 9.43 22.97 -7.01
N TYR A 505 9.83 21.71 -7.02
CA TYR A 505 10.95 21.23 -6.21
C TYR A 505 12.27 21.91 -6.60
N ALA A 506 12.60 21.94 -7.89
CA ALA A 506 13.82 22.56 -8.38
C ALA A 506 13.89 24.05 -8.03
N ALA A 507 12.77 24.78 -8.11
CA ALA A 507 12.69 26.19 -7.72
C ALA A 507 12.94 26.39 -6.21
N ARG A 508 12.41 25.55 -5.34
CA ARG A 508 12.64 25.60 -3.88
C ARG A 508 14.07 25.24 -3.52
N ARG A 509 14.65 24.23 -4.19
CA ARG A 509 16.06 23.86 -4.04
C ARG A 509 16.99 25.03 -4.41
N ALA A 510 16.72 25.73 -5.51
CA ALA A 510 17.50 26.89 -5.92
C ALA A 510 17.46 28.06 -4.91
N LYS A 511 16.38 28.11 -4.07
CA LYS A 511 16.24 29.10 -2.98
C LYS A 511 16.83 28.62 -1.66
N GLY A 512 17.34 27.37 -1.57
CA GLY A 512 17.88 26.79 -0.34
C GLY A 512 16.82 26.42 0.70
N GLU A 513 15.56 26.23 0.26
CA GLU A 513 14.41 25.90 1.13
C GLU A 513 14.21 24.38 1.30
N VAL A 514 14.99 23.55 0.59
CA VAL A 514 14.89 22.05 0.61
C VAL A 514 16.28 21.45 0.50
#